data_e08b6dbb5835d0d6023ba11a6509df39
#
_entry.id   e08b6dbb5835d0d6023ba11a6509df39
#
_cell.length_a   1.000
_cell.length_b   1.000
_cell.length_c   1.000
_cell.angle_alpha   90.00
_cell.angle_beta   90.00
_cell.angle_gamma   90.00
#
_symmetry.space_group_name_H-M   'P 1'
#
loop_
_entity.id
_entity.type
_entity.pdbx_description
1 polymer ?
#
loop_
_entity_poly.entity_id
_entity_poly.type
_entity_poly.pdbx_seq_one_letter_code
_entity_poly.pdbx_strand_id
1 'polypeptide(L)'
;MNITELTGLTGDTICAISTPQGRGGIAVVRVSGPQALNIVQQRWQGKPLAGMATHTVHLGQLVDSDGDILDQTVLTVYRAPNSFTGEDVVELSCHGSTWIQQQAVQTLIDAGCRHASPGEFTRRAFANGRIDLSQAEAVADVIEAQSRAAHHVAMSQMRGRYSDELRSLREKLLHFTALIELELDFSEEDVTFADRSEVTTLAREIHTLIGRLADSYREGNAIKGGIPVAIVGQTNAGKSTLLNALLRDDRALVSDIHGTTRDTIEDTVIMSGTLFRFIDTAGIRQSNDAVERMGIQRTWQAIDKANIVLWVVDVTSADTSMAHDILTHCDGKALIAVLNKTDLDDDVAARSELNHLLPQGTPVVAISAKSDADIEALRDLIVKTTSLPHVDSDAVIVTNARHYQALTRARDAIARAIDGLDSGLSGDLLDQDIRECLHWLGEITGAITTESILQEVFSHFCIGK
;
A
#
# COMPACT_ATOMS: atom_id res chain seq x y z
N MET A 1 7.92 28.45 -4.60
CA MET A 1 7.69 28.22 -3.17
C MET A 1 8.64 27.12 -2.74
N ASN A 2 9.43 27.30 -1.72
CA ASN A 2 10.46 26.31 -1.34
C ASN A 2 9.76 25.12 -0.62
N ILE A 3 10.17 23.88 -0.87
CA ILE A 3 9.57 22.66 -0.25
C ILE A 3 9.52 22.80 1.28
N THR A 4 10.53 23.45 1.88
CA THR A 4 10.59 23.72 3.32
C THR A 4 9.46 24.65 3.81
N GLU A 5 9.03 25.61 3.00
CA GLU A 5 7.88 26.48 3.32
C GLU A 5 6.55 25.73 3.20
N LEU A 6 6.42 24.86 2.18
CA LEU A 6 5.24 24.02 1.97
C LEU A 6 5.05 22.95 3.06
N THR A 7 6.17 22.47 3.66
CA THR A 7 6.12 21.45 4.69
C THR A 7 5.81 21.98 6.08
N GLY A 8 5.78 23.32 6.28
CA GLY A 8 5.56 23.94 7.58
C GLY A 8 6.63 23.60 8.63
N LEU A 9 7.83 23.20 8.18
CA LEU A 9 8.93 22.82 9.06
C LEU A 9 9.62 24.07 9.61
N THR A 10 9.62 24.21 10.93
CA THR A 10 10.09 25.42 11.63
C THR A 10 11.58 25.42 11.95
N GLY A 11 12.35 24.42 11.52
CA GLY A 11 13.77 24.28 11.85
C GLY A 11 14.03 23.92 13.33
N ASP A 12 12.99 23.48 14.04
CA ASP A 12 13.04 23.02 15.43
C ASP A 12 13.56 21.57 15.53
N THR A 13 13.84 21.13 16.75
CA THR A 13 14.23 19.74 17.04
C THR A 13 13.05 18.99 17.62
N ILE A 14 12.75 17.84 17.05
CA ILE A 14 11.62 16.99 17.43
C ILE A 14 12.07 15.71 18.10
N CYS A 15 11.18 15.14 18.94
CA CYS A 15 11.37 13.81 19.51
C CYS A 15 10.06 13.03 19.54
N ALA A 16 10.16 11.69 19.44
CA ALA A 16 9.05 10.78 19.65
C ALA A 16 9.54 9.34 19.90
N ILE A 17 8.63 8.50 20.41
CA ILE A 17 8.83 7.05 20.48
C ILE A 17 8.69 6.50 19.05
N SER A 18 9.70 5.76 18.58
CA SER A 18 9.74 5.15 17.22
C SER A 18 9.44 3.66 17.22
N THR A 19 9.22 3.05 18.37
CA THR A 19 8.76 1.66 18.54
C THR A 19 7.27 1.60 18.79
N PRO A 20 6.59 0.46 18.54
CA PRO A 20 5.18 0.30 18.86
C PRO A 20 4.87 0.66 20.32
N GLN A 21 3.67 1.22 20.55
CA GLN A 21 3.22 1.54 21.91
C GLN A 21 2.97 0.26 22.71
N GLY A 22 3.30 0.30 24.01
CA GLY A 22 3.08 -0.81 24.93
C GLY A 22 4.35 -1.24 25.65
N ARG A 23 4.27 -2.36 26.37
CA ARG A 23 5.41 -2.92 27.10
C ARG A 23 6.24 -3.82 26.19
N GLY A 24 7.56 -3.63 26.20
CA GLY A 24 8.50 -4.46 25.45
C GLY A 24 9.82 -4.59 26.19
N GLY A 25 10.76 -5.37 25.67
CA GLY A 25 12.13 -5.42 26.20
C GLY A 25 12.89 -4.12 25.96
N ILE A 26 12.66 -3.49 24.80
CA ILE A 26 13.34 -2.28 24.35
C ILE A 26 12.30 -1.32 23.75
N ALA A 27 12.52 -0.02 23.98
CA ALA A 27 11.86 1.07 23.27
C ALA A 27 12.91 2.03 22.72
N VAL A 28 12.64 2.64 21.58
CA VAL A 28 13.54 3.63 20.96
C VAL A 28 12.85 4.98 20.93
N VAL A 29 13.49 5.98 21.52
CA VAL A 29 13.11 7.40 21.39
C VAL A 29 14.05 8.03 20.38
N ARG A 30 13.48 8.63 19.32
CA ARG A 30 14.22 9.33 18.26
C ARG A 30 14.15 10.82 18.46
N VAL A 31 15.29 11.50 18.28
CA VAL A 31 15.41 12.95 18.27
C VAL A 31 15.99 13.36 16.93
N SER A 32 15.42 14.35 16.24
CA SER A 32 15.90 14.85 14.94
C SER A 32 15.81 16.37 14.89
N GLY A 33 16.84 17.00 14.35
CA GLY A 33 16.88 18.44 14.13
C GLY A 33 18.23 19.07 14.45
N PRO A 34 18.35 20.39 14.23
CA PRO A 34 19.64 21.09 14.34
C PRO A 34 20.23 21.12 15.75
N GLN A 35 19.41 20.95 16.79
CA GLN A 35 19.85 20.92 18.19
C GLN A 35 19.82 19.50 18.80
N ALA A 36 19.60 18.44 18.02
CA ALA A 36 19.41 17.08 18.53
C ALA A 36 20.54 16.64 19.46
N LEU A 37 21.80 16.84 19.05
CA LEU A 37 22.97 16.48 19.86
C LEU A 37 23.09 17.30 21.13
N ASN A 38 22.85 18.62 21.05
CA ASN A 38 22.98 19.52 22.19
C ASN A 38 21.88 19.27 23.23
N ILE A 39 20.66 19.04 22.80
CA ILE A 39 19.54 18.75 23.71
C ILE A 39 19.74 17.40 24.40
N VAL A 40 20.08 16.36 23.64
CA VAL A 40 20.33 15.04 24.24
C VAL A 40 21.52 15.07 25.18
N GLN A 41 22.59 15.85 24.88
CA GLN A 41 23.74 15.97 25.77
C GLN A 41 23.38 16.48 27.17
N GLN A 42 22.36 17.35 27.32
CA GLN A 42 21.92 17.85 28.60
C GLN A 42 21.31 16.78 29.51
N ARG A 43 20.82 15.71 28.91
CA ARG A 43 20.11 14.58 29.56
C ARG A 43 20.90 13.28 29.49
N TRP A 44 22.13 13.33 29.01
CA TRP A 44 23.00 12.17 28.79
C TRP A 44 24.21 12.17 29.71
N GLN A 45 24.34 11.15 30.51
CA GLN A 45 25.53 10.87 31.30
C GLN A 45 26.33 9.72 30.66
N GLY A 46 27.42 10.10 30.00
CA GLY A 46 28.28 9.17 29.26
C GLY A 46 29.35 9.95 28.49
N LYS A 47 29.87 9.33 27.44
CA LYS A 47 30.82 10.01 26.57
C LYS A 47 30.15 11.23 25.92
N PRO A 48 30.87 12.42 25.82
CA PRO A 48 30.33 13.62 25.20
C PRO A 48 29.92 13.38 23.72
N LEU A 49 28.72 13.83 23.33
CA LEU A 49 28.18 13.63 21.98
C LEU A 49 28.91 14.45 20.92
N ALA A 50 29.48 15.60 21.28
CA ALA A 50 30.16 16.52 20.34
C ALA A 50 31.29 15.81 19.56
N GLY A 51 32.02 14.88 20.21
CA GLY A 51 33.12 14.12 19.58
C GLY A 51 32.76 12.81 19.00
N MET A 52 31.48 12.39 19.01
CA MET A 52 31.04 11.09 18.48
C MET A 52 30.97 11.13 16.95
N ALA A 53 31.49 10.09 16.31
CA ALA A 53 31.33 9.91 14.87
C ALA A 53 29.90 9.47 14.53
N THR A 54 29.46 9.73 13.29
CA THR A 54 28.19 9.20 12.79
C THR A 54 28.18 7.68 12.76
N HIS A 55 27.01 7.07 12.92
CA HIS A 55 26.82 5.61 12.92
C HIS A 55 27.61 4.88 14.03
N THR A 56 27.72 5.53 15.20
CA THR A 56 28.35 4.92 16.39
C THR A 56 27.35 4.75 17.52
N VAL A 57 27.61 3.72 18.32
CA VAL A 57 26.75 3.29 19.43
C VAL A 57 27.49 3.44 20.75
N HIS A 58 26.82 3.97 21.76
CA HIS A 58 27.43 4.28 23.06
C HIS A 58 26.51 3.87 24.20
N LEU A 59 27.06 3.28 25.24
CA LEU A 59 26.34 2.99 26.49
C LEU A 59 26.50 4.17 27.46
N GLY A 60 25.40 4.54 28.12
CA GLY A 60 25.38 5.59 29.13
C GLY A 60 24.05 5.60 29.89
N GLN A 61 23.74 6.72 30.50
CA GLN A 61 22.54 6.90 31.32
C GLN A 61 21.74 8.10 30.82
N LEU A 62 20.42 7.91 30.72
CA LEU A 62 19.48 8.98 30.53
C LEU A 62 19.06 9.51 31.89
N VAL A 63 19.15 10.82 32.11
CA VAL A 63 18.78 11.48 33.36
C VAL A 63 17.65 12.46 33.16
N ASP A 64 16.89 12.72 34.21
CA ASP A 64 15.86 13.73 34.24
C ASP A 64 16.41 15.16 34.49
N SER A 65 15.52 16.13 34.75
CA SER A 65 15.87 17.50 35.04
C SER A 65 16.63 17.68 36.36
N ASP A 66 16.41 16.79 37.31
CA ASP A 66 16.99 16.84 38.65
C ASP A 66 18.32 16.08 38.71
N GLY A 67 18.68 15.38 37.65
CA GLY A 67 19.88 14.56 37.50
C GLY A 67 19.71 13.13 37.96
N ASP A 68 18.49 12.72 38.27
CA ASP A 68 18.18 11.35 38.65
C ASP A 68 18.21 10.43 37.41
N ILE A 69 18.76 9.24 37.60
CA ILE A 69 18.88 8.26 36.52
C ILE A 69 17.50 7.69 36.19
N LEU A 70 17.02 7.97 34.96
CA LEU A 70 15.78 7.39 34.43
C LEU A 70 16.00 5.97 33.92
N ASP A 71 17.11 5.77 33.19
CA ASP A 71 17.43 4.45 32.62
C ASP A 71 18.90 4.35 32.19
N GLN A 72 19.41 3.12 32.12
CA GLN A 72 20.66 2.83 31.44
C GLN A 72 20.35 2.56 29.96
N THR A 73 20.82 3.45 29.07
CA THR A 73 20.41 3.50 27.67
C THR A 73 21.59 3.27 26.72
N VAL A 74 21.27 2.75 25.54
CA VAL A 74 22.17 2.69 24.40
C VAL A 74 21.80 3.83 23.45
N LEU A 75 22.77 4.70 23.16
CA LEU A 75 22.60 5.86 22.30
C LEU A 75 23.28 5.62 20.97
N THR A 76 22.60 5.90 19.88
CA THR A 76 23.13 5.88 18.50
C THR A 76 23.11 7.29 17.92
N VAL A 77 24.23 7.69 17.30
CA VAL A 77 24.39 9.03 16.67
C VAL A 77 24.39 8.89 15.15
N TYR A 78 23.60 9.73 14.49
CA TYR A 78 23.63 9.93 13.04
C TYR A 78 23.82 11.43 12.76
N ARG A 79 24.84 11.78 12.01
CA ARG A 79 25.12 13.17 11.66
C ARG A 79 24.62 13.49 10.26
N ALA A 80 24.09 14.68 10.12
CA ALA A 80 23.69 15.22 8.82
C ALA A 80 24.86 15.17 7.81
N PRO A 81 24.60 14.87 6.53
CA PRO A 81 23.33 14.47 5.95
C PRO A 81 23.05 12.94 6.04
N ASN A 82 23.91 12.17 6.72
CA ASN A 82 23.91 10.72 6.75
C ASN A 82 22.98 10.16 7.85
N SER A 83 21.70 10.54 7.79
CA SER A 83 20.63 10.09 8.67
C SER A 83 19.34 9.84 7.86
N PHE A 84 18.30 9.30 8.48
CA PHE A 84 17.00 9.11 7.85
C PHE A 84 16.38 10.43 7.40
N THR A 85 16.34 11.43 8.28
CA THR A 85 15.76 12.76 8.01
C THR A 85 16.68 13.68 7.21
N GLY A 86 17.99 13.34 7.09
CA GLY A 86 19.01 14.26 6.57
C GLY A 86 19.50 15.29 7.58
N GLU A 87 18.92 15.32 8.80
CA GLU A 87 19.33 16.17 9.92
C GLU A 87 20.26 15.41 10.87
N ASP A 88 20.77 16.07 11.92
CA ASP A 88 21.36 15.36 13.04
C ASP A 88 20.28 14.55 13.78
N VAL A 89 20.53 13.25 13.98
CA VAL A 89 19.59 12.33 14.63
C VAL A 89 20.28 11.61 15.76
N VAL A 90 19.58 11.47 16.88
CA VAL A 90 19.98 10.63 18.01
C VAL A 90 18.86 9.64 18.31
N GLU A 91 19.21 8.38 18.46
CA GLU A 91 18.29 7.34 18.92
C GLU A 91 18.72 6.82 20.29
N LEU A 92 17.78 6.87 21.23
CA LEU A 92 17.95 6.40 22.60
C LEU A 92 17.19 5.07 22.76
N SER A 93 17.90 3.97 22.84
CA SER A 93 17.32 2.67 23.14
C SER A 93 17.28 2.46 24.65
N CYS A 94 16.08 2.52 25.23
CA CYS A 94 15.81 2.36 26.64
C CYS A 94 14.99 1.08 26.92
N HIS A 95 14.82 0.72 28.20
CA HIS A 95 13.91 -0.35 28.54
C HIS A 95 12.45 0.02 28.17
N GLY A 96 11.70 -0.96 27.65
CA GLY A 96 10.37 -0.76 27.09
C GLY A 96 9.23 -0.67 28.13
N SER A 97 9.50 -0.14 29.32
CA SER A 97 8.45 0.24 30.29
C SER A 97 7.69 1.46 29.77
N THR A 98 6.37 1.45 29.85
CA THR A 98 5.54 2.60 29.45
C THR A 98 5.88 3.88 30.21
N TRP A 99 6.27 3.73 31.49
CA TRP A 99 6.69 4.85 32.31
C TRP A 99 8.02 5.44 31.80
N ILE A 100 9.04 4.58 31.55
CA ILE A 100 10.34 5.02 31.02
C ILE A 100 10.18 5.71 29.67
N GLN A 101 9.36 5.15 28.77
CA GLN A 101 9.08 5.74 27.46
C GLN A 101 8.52 7.16 27.58
N GLN A 102 7.52 7.36 28.46
CA GLN A 102 6.91 8.66 28.69
C GLN A 102 7.88 9.65 29.33
N GLN A 103 8.64 9.23 30.33
CA GLN A 103 9.63 10.09 31.00
C GLN A 103 10.78 10.46 30.06
N ALA A 104 11.26 9.53 29.23
CA ALA A 104 12.30 9.81 28.24
C ALA A 104 11.87 10.87 27.24
N VAL A 105 10.63 10.81 26.72
CA VAL A 105 10.11 11.86 25.82
C VAL A 105 9.92 13.18 26.58
N GLN A 106 9.32 13.15 27.78
CA GLN A 106 9.07 14.36 28.56
C GLN A 106 10.36 15.09 28.90
N THR A 107 11.40 14.38 29.36
CA THR A 107 12.67 14.99 29.73
C THR A 107 13.40 15.62 28.54
N LEU A 108 13.21 15.08 27.32
CA LEU A 108 13.73 15.67 26.09
C LEU A 108 12.93 16.92 25.67
N ILE A 109 11.61 16.92 25.91
CA ILE A 109 10.76 18.11 25.68
C ILE A 109 11.17 19.23 26.65
N ASP A 110 11.36 18.92 27.91
CA ASP A 110 11.82 19.88 28.94
C ASP A 110 13.22 20.43 28.62
N ALA A 111 14.03 19.67 27.89
CA ALA A 111 15.35 20.11 27.41
C ALA A 111 15.31 20.90 26.09
N GLY A 112 14.12 21.08 25.46
CA GLY A 112 13.94 21.92 24.28
C GLY A 112 13.53 21.22 23.00
N CYS A 113 13.19 19.93 23.04
CA CYS A 113 12.53 19.24 21.91
C CYS A 113 11.04 19.62 21.85
N ARG A 114 10.47 19.58 20.65
CA ARG A 114 9.03 19.50 20.47
C ARG A 114 8.61 18.04 20.20
N HIS A 115 7.43 17.67 20.65
CA HIS A 115 6.87 16.37 20.27
C HIS A 115 6.59 16.33 18.78
N ALA A 116 7.01 15.25 18.09
CA ALA A 116 6.79 15.08 16.66
C ALA A 116 5.32 14.87 16.31
N SER A 117 4.88 15.44 15.20
CA SER A 117 3.58 15.15 14.58
C SER A 117 3.60 13.79 13.87
N PRO A 118 2.43 13.20 13.54
CA PRO A 118 2.37 11.99 12.71
C PRO A 118 3.17 12.18 11.42
N GLY A 119 3.99 11.19 11.06
CA GLY A 119 4.81 11.20 9.85
C GLY A 119 5.89 12.28 9.75
N GLU A 120 6.18 13.03 10.82
CA GLU A 120 7.05 14.19 10.71
C GLU A 120 8.50 13.86 10.37
N PHE A 121 9.05 12.76 10.86
CA PHE A 121 10.41 12.35 10.49
C PHE A 121 10.51 12.02 8.99
N THR A 122 9.51 11.33 8.44
CA THR A 122 9.44 11.01 7.01
C THR A 122 9.20 12.27 6.17
N ARG A 123 8.37 13.21 6.66
CA ARG A 123 8.16 14.52 6.03
C ARG A 123 9.45 15.34 5.97
N ARG A 124 10.28 15.30 7.03
CA ARG A 124 11.62 15.94 7.03
C ARG A 124 12.57 15.27 6.05
N ALA A 125 12.54 13.93 5.97
CA ALA A 125 13.32 13.19 4.97
C ALA A 125 12.95 13.62 3.54
N PHE A 126 11.66 13.77 3.23
CA PHE A 126 11.18 14.32 1.96
C PHE A 126 11.62 15.77 1.74
N ALA A 127 11.42 16.67 2.72
CA ALA A 127 11.79 18.06 2.62
C ALA A 127 13.30 18.28 2.40
N ASN A 128 14.12 17.42 2.98
CA ASN A 128 15.58 17.41 2.84
C ASN A 128 16.07 16.64 1.60
N GLY A 129 15.16 16.19 0.72
CA GLY A 129 15.50 15.49 -0.52
C GLY A 129 16.15 14.12 -0.34
N ARG A 130 15.96 13.47 0.83
CA ARG A 130 16.46 12.12 1.10
C ARG A 130 15.63 11.06 0.37
N ILE A 131 14.34 11.30 0.27
CA ILE A 131 13.34 10.48 -0.40
C ILE A 131 12.36 11.38 -1.14
N ASP A 132 11.73 10.91 -2.18
CA ASP A 132 10.60 11.58 -2.81
C ASP A 132 9.27 11.18 -2.14
N LEU A 133 8.14 11.77 -2.61
CA LEU A 133 6.83 11.55 -1.99
C LEU A 133 6.36 10.10 -2.15
N SER A 134 6.62 9.47 -3.30
CA SER A 134 6.25 8.07 -3.53
C SER A 134 7.06 7.10 -2.66
N GLN A 135 8.33 7.40 -2.42
CA GLN A 135 9.17 6.65 -1.48
C GLN A 135 8.74 6.89 -0.02
N ALA A 136 8.31 8.10 0.32
CA ALA A 136 7.74 8.39 1.64
C ALA A 136 6.50 7.51 1.90
N GLU A 137 5.55 7.45 0.98
CA GLU A 137 4.39 6.57 1.08
C GLU A 137 4.80 5.09 1.20
N ALA A 138 5.81 4.66 0.44
CA ALA A 138 6.32 3.29 0.51
C ALA A 138 6.92 2.93 1.89
N VAL A 139 7.44 3.89 2.67
CA VAL A 139 7.87 3.66 4.06
C VAL A 139 6.70 3.19 4.93
N ALA A 140 5.51 3.80 4.78
CA ALA A 140 4.31 3.36 5.48
C ALA A 140 3.89 1.96 5.00
N ASP A 141 3.88 1.74 3.68
CA ASP A 141 3.50 0.45 3.08
C ASP A 141 4.40 -0.71 3.54
N VAL A 142 5.71 -0.49 3.71
CA VAL A 142 6.64 -1.50 4.25
C VAL A 142 6.27 -1.89 5.69
N ILE A 143 5.85 -0.91 6.51
CA ILE A 143 5.50 -1.13 7.91
C ILE A 143 4.16 -1.87 8.03
N GLU A 144 3.21 -1.54 7.14
CA GLU A 144 1.86 -2.13 7.12
C GLU A 144 1.80 -3.48 6.39
N ALA A 145 2.85 -3.85 5.66
CA ALA A 145 2.88 -5.06 4.84
C ALA A 145 2.67 -6.33 5.69
N GLN A 146 1.55 -7.02 5.45
CA GLN A 146 1.18 -8.25 6.13
C GLN A 146 1.54 -9.51 5.33
N SER A 147 1.96 -9.39 4.08
CA SER A 147 2.30 -10.51 3.21
C SER A 147 3.67 -10.33 2.55
N ARG A 148 4.28 -11.45 2.11
CA ARG A 148 5.54 -11.40 1.37
C ARG A 148 5.41 -10.59 0.08
N ALA A 149 4.29 -10.72 -0.62
CA ALA A 149 4.03 -9.99 -1.86
C ALA A 149 3.92 -8.48 -1.62
N ALA A 150 3.13 -8.06 -0.60
CA ALA A 150 2.99 -6.65 -0.23
C ALA A 150 4.33 -6.05 0.20
N HIS A 151 5.09 -6.76 1.06
CA HIS A 151 6.42 -6.32 1.48
C HIS A 151 7.38 -6.15 0.28
N HIS A 152 7.38 -7.09 -0.67
CA HIS A 152 8.27 -7.03 -1.84
C HIS A 152 7.97 -5.80 -2.71
N VAL A 153 6.68 -5.52 -2.98
CA VAL A 153 6.26 -4.34 -3.76
C VAL A 153 6.63 -3.04 -3.04
N ALA A 154 6.30 -2.94 -1.73
CA ALA A 154 6.62 -1.76 -0.93
C ALA A 154 8.15 -1.50 -0.86
N MET A 155 8.97 -2.55 -0.67
CA MET A 155 10.43 -2.44 -0.69
C MET A 155 10.97 -2.01 -2.05
N SER A 156 10.39 -2.47 -3.16
CA SER A 156 10.75 -2.03 -4.50
C SER A 156 10.48 -0.53 -4.71
N GLN A 157 9.32 -0.05 -4.27
CA GLN A 157 8.96 1.37 -4.32
C GLN A 157 9.86 2.21 -3.41
N MET A 158 10.10 1.77 -2.15
CA MET A 158 10.98 2.46 -1.21
C MET A 158 12.43 2.59 -1.74
N ARG A 159 12.91 1.61 -2.51
CA ARG A 159 14.22 1.66 -3.17
C ARG A 159 14.27 2.59 -4.38
N GLY A 160 13.16 3.19 -4.77
CA GLY A 160 13.08 4.21 -5.82
C GLY A 160 12.85 3.69 -7.24
N ARG A 161 12.61 2.38 -7.46
CA ARG A 161 12.35 1.86 -8.81
C ARG A 161 11.17 2.55 -9.51
N TYR A 162 10.10 2.80 -8.76
CA TYR A 162 8.93 3.53 -9.27
C TYR A 162 9.28 4.98 -9.61
N SER A 163 10.03 5.65 -8.74
CA SER A 163 10.51 7.02 -8.95
C SER A 163 11.42 7.13 -10.17
N ASP A 164 12.27 6.12 -10.41
CA ASP A 164 13.15 6.09 -11.58
C ASP A 164 12.37 5.94 -12.89
N GLU A 165 11.33 5.10 -12.91
CA GLU A 165 10.43 4.96 -14.07
C GLU A 165 9.69 6.28 -14.35
N LEU A 166 9.15 6.94 -13.32
CA LEU A 166 8.49 8.25 -13.46
C LEU A 166 9.47 9.35 -13.91
N ARG A 167 10.72 9.31 -13.44
CA ARG A 167 11.75 10.24 -13.87
C ARG A 167 12.07 10.05 -15.36
N SER A 168 12.24 8.81 -15.80
CA SER A 168 12.45 8.48 -17.23
C SER A 168 11.29 8.94 -18.10
N LEU A 169 10.04 8.74 -17.65
CA LEU A 169 8.84 9.28 -18.34
C LEU A 169 8.86 10.80 -18.44
N ARG A 170 9.21 11.47 -17.33
CA ARG A 170 9.31 12.93 -17.30
C ARG A 170 10.39 13.45 -18.26
N GLU A 171 11.54 12.81 -18.32
CA GLU A 171 12.62 13.17 -19.26
C GLU A 171 12.16 13.03 -20.71
N LYS A 172 11.45 11.95 -21.05
CA LYS A 172 10.85 11.77 -22.38
C LYS A 172 9.84 12.87 -22.73
N LEU A 173 8.99 13.26 -21.76
CA LEU A 173 8.02 14.35 -21.94
C LEU A 173 8.72 15.70 -22.11
N LEU A 174 9.76 16.00 -21.35
CA LEU A 174 10.55 17.23 -21.53
C LEU A 174 11.24 17.27 -22.90
N HIS A 175 11.76 16.12 -23.36
CA HIS A 175 12.30 16.02 -24.72
C HIS A 175 11.21 16.26 -25.77
N PHE A 176 10.01 15.68 -25.55
CA PHE A 176 8.84 15.93 -26.40
C PHE A 176 8.46 17.41 -26.45
N THR A 177 8.39 18.10 -25.30
CA THR A 177 8.13 19.55 -25.23
C THR A 177 9.17 20.33 -26.03
N ALA A 178 10.46 20.01 -25.88
CA ALA A 178 11.53 20.69 -26.61
C ALA A 178 11.41 20.53 -28.14
N LEU A 179 10.99 19.36 -28.63
CA LEU A 179 10.75 19.14 -30.06
C LEU A 179 9.58 19.99 -30.59
N ILE A 180 8.50 20.13 -29.82
CA ILE A 180 7.35 20.96 -30.17
C ILE A 180 7.72 22.45 -30.15
N GLU A 181 8.46 22.92 -29.15
CA GLU A 181 8.93 24.31 -29.05
C GLU A 181 9.84 24.66 -30.25
N LEU A 182 10.72 23.74 -30.66
CA LEU A 182 11.55 23.92 -31.87
C LEU A 182 10.68 24.02 -33.14
N GLU A 183 9.63 23.21 -33.29
CA GLU A 183 8.71 23.30 -34.44
C GLU A 183 8.01 24.65 -34.47
N LEU A 184 7.65 25.24 -33.32
CA LEU A 184 7.02 26.53 -33.19
C LEU A 184 7.96 27.69 -33.61
N ASP A 185 9.16 27.70 -33.05
CA ASP A 185 10.13 28.77 -33.27
C ASP A 185 10.55 28.88 -34.76
N PHE A 186 10.58 27.75 -35.48
CA PHE A 186 10.98 27.69 -36.88
C PHE A 186 9.80 27.62 -37.89
N SER A 187 8.55 27.63 -37.38
CA SER A 187 7.34 27.61 -38.22
C SER A 187 7.25 28.82 -39.18
N GLU A 188 7.91 29.95 -38.86
CA GLU A 188 7.99 31.15 -39.70
C GLU A 188 9.04 31.06 -40.85
N GLU A 189 9.93 30.04 -40.82
CA GLU A 189 11.08 29.93 -41.76
C GLU A 189 10.95 28.82 -42.83
N ASP A 190 9.76 28.22 -43.04
CA ASP A 190 9.53 27.11 -43.99
C ASP A 190 10.47 25.88 -43.78
N VAL A 191 11.00 25.70 -42.61
CA VAL A 191 11.90 24.56 -42.25
C VAL A 191 11.16 23.58 -41.37
N THR A 192 10.88 22.40 -41.87
CA THR A 192 10.39 21.26 -41.07
C THR A 192 11.54 20.68 -40.25
N PHE A 193 11.68 21.07 -38.98
CA PHE A 193 12.80 20.68 -38.12
C PHE A 193 12.59 19.39 -37.33
N ALA A 194 11.36 19.00 -37.03
CA ALA A 194 11.05 17.72 -36.43
C ALA A 194 10.26 16.85 -37.39
N ASP A 195 10.71 15.62 -37.59
CA ASP A 195 9.86 14.63 -38.25
C ASP A 195 8.66 14.36 -37.32
N ARG A 196 7.47 14.88 -37.69
CA ARG A 196 6.22 14.66 -36.93
C ARG A 196 5.99 13.19 -36.61
N SER A 197 6.57 12.29 -37.40
CA SER A 197 6.51 10.85 -37.14
C SER A 197 7.31 10.45 -35.88
N GLU A 198 8.44 11.09 -35.62
CA GLU A 198 9.25 10.87 -34.41
C GLU A 198 8.51 11.38 -33.16
N VAL A 199 7.94 12.58 -33.23
CA VAL A 199 7.15 13.19 -32.17
C VAL A 199 5.93 12.33 -31.81
N THR A 200 5.19 11.87 -32.84
CA THR A 200 4.02 11.00 -32.66
C THR A 200 4.42 9.63 -32.09
N THR A 201 5.52 9.08 -32.51
CA THR A 201 6.04 7.80 -32.00
C THR A 201 6.39 7.93 -30.52
N LEU A 202 7.08 8.99 -30.12
CA LEU A 202 7.43 9.27 -28.73
C LEU A 202 6.18 9.47 -27.84
N ALA A 203 5.18 10.20 -28.33
CA ALA A 203 3.92 10.39 -27.62
C ALA A 203 3.19 9.06 -27.35
N ARG A 204 3.13 8.18 -28.37
CA ARG A 204 2.53 6.84 -28.24
C ARG A 204 3.31 5.92 -27.32
N GLU A 205 4.65 5.98 -27.31
CA GLU A 205 5.46 5.29 -26.32
C GLU A 205 5.15 5.73 -24.90
N ILE A 206 5.09 7.05 -24.67
CA ILE A 206 4.76 7.63 -23.35
C ILE A 206 3.37 7.17 -22.92
N HIS A 207 2.35 7.28 -23.80
CA HIS A 207 0.99 6.83 -23.53
C HIS A 207 0.96 5.34 -23.12
N THR A 208 1.68 4.49 -23.84
CA THR A 208 1.76 3.04 -23.56
C THR A 208 2.41 2.77 -22.20
N LEU A 209 3.48 3.50 -21.84
CA LEU A 209 4.16 3.34 -20.56
C LEU A 209 3.27 3.79 -19.38
N ILE A 210 2.60 4.95 -19.51
CA ILE A 210 1.66 5.44 -18.50
C ILE A 210 0.49 4.47 -18.35
N GLY A 211 -0.04 3.96 -19.48
CA GLY A 211 -1.12 2.97 -19.49
C GLY A 211 -0.73 1.71 -18.71
N ARG A 212 0.45 1.13 -19.00
CA ARG A 212 0.96 -0.05 -18.28
C ARG A 212 1.05 0.18 -16.78
N LEU A 213 1.56 1.34 -16.35
CA LEU A 213 1.64 1.68 -14.92
C LEU A 213 0.25 1.85 -14.31
N ALA A 214 -0.68 2.54 -14.97
CA ALA A 214 -2.04 2.70 -14.48
C ALA A 214 -2.78 1.37 -14.37
N ASP A 215 -2.65 0.50 -15.38
CA ASP A 215 -3.31 -0.80 -15.42
C ASP A 215 -2.79 -1.75 -14.34
N SER A 216 -1.53 -1.62 -13.90
CA SER A 216 -0.95 -2.40 -12.79
C SER A 216 -1.61 -2.11 -11.43
N TYR A 217 -2.36 -1.02 -11.29
CA TYR A 217 -3.00 -0.64 -10.02
C TYR A 217 -3.98 -1.68 -9.51
N ARG A 218 -4.75 -2.32 -10.40
CA ARG A 218 -5.72 -3.36 -9.99
C ARG A 218 -5.03 -4.50 -9.25
N GLU A 219 -3.89 -4.93 -9.75
CA GLU A 219 -3.07 -5.99 -9.15
C GLU A 219 -2.38 -5.50 -7.87
N GLY A 220 -1.78 -4.30 -7.92
CA GLY A 220 -1.10 -3.70 -6.79
C GLY A 220 -2.01 -3.43 -5.60
N ASN A 221 -3.23 -2.96 -5.84
CA ASN A 221 -4.23 -2.76 -4.80
C ASN A 221 -4.66 -4.09 -4.17
N ALA A 222 -4.80 -5.15 -4.97
CA ALA A 222 -5.09 -6.49 -4.46
C ALA A 222 -3.92 -7.07 -3.64
N ILE A 223 -2.67 -6.81 -4.04
CA ILE A 223 -1.47 -7.23 -3.28
C ILE A 223 -1.40 -6.50 -1.94
N LYS A 224 -1.62 -5.17 -1.91
CA LYS A 224 -1.54 -4.35 -0.70
C LYS A 224 -2.70 -4.61 0.25
N GLY A 225 -3.94 -4.54 -0.26
CA GLY A 225 -5.17 -4.65 0.55
C GLY A 225 -5.66 -6.07 0.78
N GLY A 226 -5.00 -7.07 0.19
CA GLY A 226 -5.47 -8.45 0.15
C GLY A 226 -6.52 -8.67 -0.95
N ILE A 227 -6.51 -9.89 -1.52
CA ILE A 227 -7.42 -10.29 -2.57
C ILE A 227 -8.81 -10.53 -1.97
N PRO A 228 -9.84 -9.76 -2.36
CA PRO A 228 -11.16 -9.93 -1.79
C PRO A 228 -11.83 -11.20 -2.31
N VAL A 229 -12.26 -12.06 -1.37
CA VAL A 229 -12.93 -13.34 -1.61
C VAL A 229 -14.32 -13.30 -0.99
N ALA A 230 -15.36 -13.62 -1.79
CA ALA A 230 -16.71 -13.83 -1.29
C ALA A 230 -17.03 -15.32 -1.16
N ILE A 231 -17.64 -15.72 -0.04
CA ILE A 231 -18.18 -17.07 0.13
C ILE A 231 -19.70 -16.99 0.05
N VAL A 232 -20.27 -17.59 -0.98
CA VAL A 232 -21.71 -17.53 -1.27
C VAL A 232 -22.32 -18.93 -1.36
N GLY A 233 -23.61 -19.05 -1.25
CA GLY A 233 -24.34 -20.33 -1.31
C GLY A 233 -25.53 -20.35 -0.37
N GLN A 234 -26.37 -21.39 -0.47
CA GLN A 234 -27.57 -21.56 0.32
C GLN A 234 -27.32 -21.60 1.84
N THR A 235 -28.40 -21.40 2.61
CA THR A 235 -28.38 -21.59 4.05
C THR A 235 -27.97 -23.02 4.38
N ASN A 236 -27.13 -23.21 5.38
CA ASN A 236 -26.59 -24.52 5.79
C ASN A 236 -25.66 -25.25 4.80
N ALA A 237 -25.27 -24.66 3.68
CA ALA A 237 -24.25 -25.23 2.78
C ALA A 237 -22.87 -25.42 3.41
N GLY A 238 -22.66 -24.89 4.62
CA GLY A 238 -21.38 -25.04 5.36
C GLY A 238 -20.42 -23.86 5.20
N LYS A 239 -20.89 -22.70 4.76
CA LYS A 239 -20.06 -21.48 4.57
C LYS A 239 -19.26 -21.07 5.80
N SER A 240 -19.90 -21.05 6.98
CA SER A 240 -19.24 -20.69 8.24
C SER A 240 -18.19 -21.71 8.67
N THR A 241 -18.46 -23.01 8.44
CA THR A 241 -17.51 -24.09 8.72
C THR A 241 -16.30 -23.96 7.80
N LEU A 242 -16.55 -23.72 6.50
CA LEU A 242 -15.50 -23.54 5.50
C LEU A 242 -14.64 -22.31 5.81
N LEU A 243 -15.26 -21.15 6.10
CA LEU A 243 -14.53 -19.95 6.49
C LEU A 243 -13.64 -20.20 7.72
N ASN A 244 -14.20 -20.79 8.77
CA ASN A 244 -13.43 -21.12 9.98
C ASN A 244 -12.29 -22.11 9.70
N ALA A 245 -12.47 -23.06 8.81
CA ALA A 245 -11.42 -23.99 8.41
C ALA A 245 -10.30 -23.28 7.61
N LEU A 246 -10.67 -22.40 6.68
CA LEU A 246 -9.69 -21.58 5.94
C LEU A 246 -8.88 -20.64 6.84
N LEU A 247 -9.45 -20.18 7.96
CA LEU A 247 -8.80 -19.25 8.90
C LEU A 247 -8.02 -19.94 10.03
N ARG A 248 -8.05 -21.27 10.15
CA ARG A 248 -7.56 -22.00 11.36
C ARG A 248 -6.08 -21.79 11.66
N ASP A 249 -5.23 -21.81 10.64
CA ASP A 249 -3.78 -21.89 10.84
C ASP A 249 -3.09 -20.53 11.00
N ASP A 250 -3.73 -19.43 10.52
CA ASP A 250 -3.11 -18.11 10.47
C ASP A 250 -3.55 -17.13 11.56
N ARG A 251 -4.51 -17.50 12.41
CA ARG A 251 -4.94 -16.65 13.55
C ARG A 251 -3.84 -16.34 14.56
N ALA A 252 -2.75 -17.09 14.54
CA ALA A 252 -1.62 -16.92 15.48
C ALA A 252 -0.68 -15.76 15.10
N LEU A 253 -0.77 -15.19 13.90
CA LEU A 253 0.13 -14.15 13.38
C LEU A 253 -0.51 -12.77 13.25
N VAL A 254 -1.84 -12.64 13.33
CA VAL A 254 -2.52 -11.35 13.25
C VAL A 254 -2.67 -10.78 14.65
N SER A 255 -1.83 -9.83 15.03
CA SER A 255 -2.00 -9.04 16.25
C SER A 255 -3.31 -8.26 16.19
N ASP A 256 -4.05 -8.22 17.31
CA ASP A 256 -5.20 -7.33 17.53
C ASP A 256 -4.76 -5.85 17.39
N ILE A 257 -4.61 -5.36 16.17
CA ILE A 257 -4.51 -3.91 15.94
C ILE A 257 -5.92 -3.36 15.97
N HIS A 258 -6.37 -2.98 17.17
CA HIS A 258 -7.57 -2.19 17.38
C HIS A 258 -7.33 -0.80 16.81
N GLY A 259 -7.95 -0.47 15.68
CA GLY A 259 -7.91 0.91 15.22
C GLY A 259 -8.27 1.23 13.77
N THR A 260 -9.16 0.49 13.10
CA THR A 260 -9.77 1.01 11.87
C THR A 260 -11.26 0.67 11.81
N THR A 261 -12.07 1.72 11.89
CA THR A 261 -13.47 1.93 11.46
C THR A 261 -14.47 0.77 11.47
N ARG A 262 -15.56 1.02 12.11
CA ARG A 262 -16.77 0.27 12.49
C ARG A 262 -17.62 -0.37 11.39
N ASP A 263 -17.20 -0.58 10.14
CA ASP A 263 -18.20 -0.83 9.09
C ASP A 263 -18.22 -2.21 8.42
N THR A 264 -17.19 -3.08 8.55
CA THR A 264 -17.33 -4.48 8.09
C THR A 264 -16.32 -5.38 8.82
N ILE A 265 -16.82 -6.49 9.41
CA ILE A 265 -15.94 -7.53 9.97
C ILE A 265 -15.42 -8.34 8.79
N GLU A 266 -14.20 -8.08 8.38
CA GLU A 266 -13.49 -8.82 7.35
C GLU A 266 -12.41 -9.70 8.02
N ASP A 267 -12.32 -10.95 7.61
CA ASP A 267 -11.29 -11.87 8.08
C ASP A 267 -10.21 -12.01 7.01
N THR A 268 -8.95 -12.03 7.42
CA THR A 268 -7.79 -12.16 6.52
C THR A 268 -7.02 -13.44 6.77
N VAL A 269 -6.43 -13.98 5.70
CA VAL A 269 -5.55 -15.15 5.75
C VAL A 269 -4.42 -15.02 4.74
N ILE A 270 -3.23 -15.50 5.08
CA ILE A 270 -2.10 -15.54 4.15
C ILE A 270 -2.02 -16.96 3.54
N MET A 271 -2.16 -17.07 2.22
CA MET A 271 -1.98 -18.33 1.50
C MET A 271 -0.84 -18.17 0.49
N SER A 272 0.19 -19.02 0.58
CA SER A 272 1.38 -18.98 -0.28
C SER A 272 2.02 -17.60 -0.40
N GLY A 273 2.06 -16.83 0.72
CA GLY A 273 2.68 -15.50 0.77
C GLY A 273 1.84 -14.37 0.20
N THR A 274 0.58 -14.62 -0.16
CA THR A 274 -0.42 -13.64 -0.63
C THR A 274 -1.51 -13.49 0.41
N LEU A 275 -1.92 -12.25 0.67
CA LEU A 275 -3.01 -11.93 1.59
C LEU A 275 -4.36 -12.08 0.87
N PHE A 276 -5.29 -12.83 1.47
CA PHE A 276 -6.68 -12.95 1.05
C PHE A 276 -7.59 -12.36 2.13
N ARG A 277 -8.63 -11.66 1.71
CA ARG A 277 -9.57 -10.98 2.58
C ARG A 277 -10.97 -11.48 2.30
N PHE A 278 -11.55 -12.20 3.27
CA PHE A 278 -12.92 -12.69 3.18
C PHE A 278 -13.90 -11.58 3.56
N ILE A 279 -14.70 -11.14 2.59
CA ILE A 279 -15.62 -10.02 2.75
C ILE A 279 -17.00 -10.48 3.22
N ASP A 280 -17.66 -9.62 4.02
CA ASP A 280 -18.99 -9.85 4.63
C ASP A 280 -19.09 -11.13 5.48
N THR A 281 -18.07 -11.40 6.28
CA THR A 281 -18.05 -12.56 7.18
C THR A 281 -19.10 -12.47 8.30
N ALA A 282 -19.63 -11.28 8.60
CA ALA A 282 -20.68 -11.06 9.59
C ALA A 282 -22.00 -11.77 9.22
N GLY A 283 -22.39 -11.75 7.93
CA GLY A 283 -23.55 -12.48 7.41
C GLY A 283 -23.36 -14.00 7.46
N ILE A 284 -22.13 -14.46 7.43
CA ILE A 284 -21.77 -15.89 7.48
C ILE A 284 -21.79 -16.40 8.94
N ARG A 285 -21.43 -15.55 9.92
CA ARG A 285 -21.32 -15.92 11.35
C ARG A 285 -22.66 -15.87 12.11
N GLN A 286 -23.63 -15.08 11.64
CA GLN A 286 -24.95 -14.93 12.26
C GLN A 286 -26.01 -15.77 11.51
N SER A 287 -26.04 -17.07 11.72
CA SER A 287 -27.10 -17.95 11.23
C SER A 287 -28.24 -17.98 12.25
N ASN A 288 -29.19 -17.03 12.18
CA ASN A 288 -30.48 -17.13 12.84
C ASN A 288 -31.59 -16.59 11.93
N ASP A 289 -32.68 -17.33 11.83
CA ASP A 289 -33.80 -17.33 10.89
C ASP A 289 -34.57 -16.01 10.63
N ALA A 290 -34.12 -14.85 11.09
CA ALA A 290 -34.88 -13.60 10.98
C ALA A 290 -34.36 -12.60 9.91
N VAL A 291 -33.32 -12.94 9.10
CA VAL A 291 -32.58 -11.97 8.26
C VAL A 291 -32.45 -12.38 6.78
N GLU A 292 -33.30 -13.27 6.30
CA GLU A 292 -33.15 -13.90 4.96
C GLU A 292 -33.17 -12.89 3.80
N ARG A 293 -34.03 -11.85 3.82
CA ARG A 293 -34.07 -10.83 2.74
C ARG A 293 -32.90 -9.85 2.79
N MET A 294 -32.39 -9.51 3.98
CA MET A 294 -31.18 -8.69 4.11
C MET A 294 -29.91 -9.47 3.75
N GLY A 295 -29.93 -10.79 3.92
CA GLY A 295 -28.83 -11.69 3.55
C GLY A 295 -28.57 -11.74 2.04
N ILE A 296 -29.62 -11.77 1.22
CA ILE A 296 -29.51 -11.83 -0.24
C ILE A 296 -28.84 -10.57 -0.80
N GLN A 297 -29.28 -9.39 -0.37
CA GLN A 297 -28.69 -8.13 -0.85
C GLN A 297 -27.21 -7.99 -0.47
N ARG A 298 -26.83 -8.43 0.73
CA ARG A 298 -25.43 -8.48 1.18
C ARG A 298 -24.59 -9.45 0.36
N THR A 299 -25.16 -10.60 0.01
CA THR A 299 -24.49 -11.60 -0.85
C THR A 299 -24.09 -10.98 -2.19
N TRP A 300 -25.00 -10.26 -2.84
CA TRP A 300 -24.71 -9.59 -4.11
C TRP A 300 -23.66 -8.47 -3.95
N GLN A 301 -23.77 -7.66 -2.90
CA GLN A 301 -22.76 -6.65 -2.59
C GLN A 301 -21.37 -7.26 -2.32
N ALA A 302 -21.32 -8.43 -1.69
CA ALA A 302 -20.08 -9.16 -1.47
C ALA A 302 -19.49 -9.66 -2.79
N ILE A 303 -20.32 -10.26 -3.66
CA ILE A 303 -19.88 -10.68 -4.99
C ILE A 303 -19.35 -9.47 -5.77
N ASP A 304 -20.07 -8.34 -5.78
CA ASP A 304 -19.66 -7.15 -6.54
C ASP A 304 -18.27 -6.65 -6.17
N LYS A 305 -17.91 -6.74 -4.88
CA LYS A 305 -16.59 -6.33 -4.35
C LYS A 305 -15.50 -7.40 -4.48
N ALA A 306 -15.88 -8.67 -4.72
CA ALA A 306 -14.94 -9.78 -4.75
C ALA A 306 -14.19 -9.88 -6.08
N ASN A 307 -12.92 -10.34 -6.00
CA ASN A 307 -12.17 -10.81 -7.16
C ASN A 307 -12.38 -12.32 -7.37
N ILE A 308 -12.59 -13.05 -6.27
CA ILE A 308 -12.82 -14.50 -6.28
C ILE A 308 -14.15 -14.76 -5.57
N VAL A 309 -14.96 -15.62 -6.16
CA VAL A 309 -16.22 -16.08 -5.57
C VAL A 309 -16.15 -17.58 -5.34
N LEU A 310 -16.30 -18.00 -4.08
CA LEU A 310 -16.44 -19.39 -3.69
C LEU A 310 -17.93 -19.71 -3.58
N TRP A 311 -18.48 -20.38 -4.56
CA TRP A 311 -19.87 -20.83 -4.51
C TRP A 311 -19.97 -22.20 -3.84
N VAL A 312 -20.47 -22.22 -2.61
CA VAL A 312 -20.57 -23.44 -1.80
C VAL A 312 -21.92 -24.07 -1.99
N VAL A 313 -21.89 -25.33 -2.46
CA VAL A 313 -23.08 -26.22 -2.69
C VAL A 313 -22.97 -27.41 -1.77
N ASP A 314 -24.06 -27.74 -1.09
CA ASP A 314 -24.17 -28.93 -0.24
C ASP A 314 -24.47 -30.16 -1.13
N VAL A 315 -23.60 -31.17 -1.14
CA VAL A 315 -23.78 -32.38 -1.96
C VAL A 315 -25.04 -33.14 -1.60
N THR A 316 -25.52 -33.06 -0.35
CA THR A 316 -26.71 -33.78 0.12
C THR A 316 -28.02 -33.23 -0.42
N SER A 317 -28.05 -31.92 -0.76
CA SER A 317 -29.25 -31.26 -1.32
C SER A 317 -29.11 -30.94 -2.80
N ALA A 318 -27.88 -30.79 -3.28
CA ALA A 318 -27.55 -30.37 -4.64
C ALA A 318 -28.34 -29.13 -5.11
N ASP A 319 -28.62 -28.17 -4.19
CA ASP A 319 -29.44 -27.00 -4.51
C ASP A 319 -28.62 -25.97 -5.31
N THR A 320 -28.95 -25.85 -6.58
CA THR A 320 -28.35 -24.94 -7.56
C THR A 320 -29.27 -23.78 -7.95
N SER A 321 -30.36 -23.55 -7.21
CA SER A 321 -31.34 -22.48 -7.50
C SER A 321 -30.76 -21.08 -7.67
N MET A 322 -29.63 -20.77 -7.02
CA MET A 322 -28.92 -19.49 -7.13
C MET A 322 -27.97 -19.43 -8.34
N ALA A 323 -27.83 -20.48 -9.13
CA ALA A 323 -26.81 -20.54 -10.19
C ALA A 323 -26.91 -19.37 -11.19
N HIS A 324 -28.12 -19.10 -11.70
CA HIS A 324 -28.32 -18.02 -12.68
C HIS A 324 -27.89 -16.64 -12.16
N ASP A 325 -28.30 -16.34 -10.94
CA ASP A 325 -28.01 -15.03 -10.32
C ASP A 325 -26.50 -14.89 -10.00
N ILE A 326 -25.88 -15.95 -9.45
CA ILE A 326 -24.45 -15.97 -9.18
C ILE A 326 -23.65 -15.79 -10.48
N LEU A 327 -23.98 -16.51 -11.54
CA LEU A 327 -23.29 -16.39 -12.83
C LEU A 327 -23.42 -14.97 -13.42
N THR A 328 -24.61 -14.35 -13.29
CA THR A 328 -24.84 -12.99 -13.77
C THR A 328 -23.96 -11.95 -13.04
N HIS A 329 -23.78 -12.13 -11.73
CA HIS A 329 -22.94 -11.22 -10.91
C HIS A 329 -21.45 -11.55 -10.95
N CYS A 330 -21.05 -12.72 -11.44
CA CYS A 330 -19.65 -13.15 -11.51
C CYS A 330 -18.96 -12.80 -12.84
N ASP A 331 -19.58 -12.02 -13.71
CA ASP A 331 -18.95 -11.61 -14.97
C ASP A 331 -17.62 -10.90 -14.73
N GLY A 332 -16.55 -11.37 -15.38
CA GLY A 332 -15.19 -10.87 -15.21
C GLY A 332 -14.51 -11.20 -13.87
N LYS A 333 -15.08 -12.12 -13.06
CA LYS A 333 -14.53 -12.57 -11.76
C LYS A 333 -14.14 -14.03 -11.81
N ALA A 334 -13.23 -14.42 -10.93
CA ALA A 334 -12.86 -15.83 -10.77
C ALA A 334 -13.92 -16.55 -9.92
N LEU A 335 -14.60 -17.54 -10.50
CA LEU A 335 -15.60 -18.37 -9.81
C LEU A 335 -15.01 -19.76 -9.55
N ILE A 336 -15.14 -20.24 -8.30
CA ILE A 336 -14.82 -21.61 -7.90
C ILE A 336 -16.09 -22.21 -7.30
N ALA A 337 -16.58 -23.29 -7.86
CA ALA A 337 -17.68 -24.05 -7.27
C ALA A 337 -17.14 -25.09 -6.28
N VAL A 338 -17.63 -25.04 -5.04
CA VAL A 338 -17.16 -25.85 -3.92
C VAL A 338 -18.30 -26.79 -3.51
N LEU A 339 -18.20 -28.07 -3.86
CA LEU A 339 -19.08 -29.13 -3.42
C LEU A 339 -18.67 -29.54 -2.01
N ASN A 340 -19.46 -29.15 -1.01
CA ASN A 340 -19.13 -29.37 0.40
C ASN A 340 -19.94 -30.52 0.99
N LYS A 341 -19.45 -31.06 2.12
CA LYS A 341 -20.02 -32.17 2.90
C LYS A 341 -19.88 -33.53 2.22
N THR A 342 -18.80 -33.77 1.49
CA THR A 342 -18.48 -35.08 0.89
C THR A 342 -18.31 -36.21 1.92
N ASP A 343 -18.23 -35.84 3.20
CA ASP A 343 -18.27 -36.78 4.33
C ASP A 343 -19.66 -37.39 4.58
N LEU A 344 -20.71 -36.82 3.99
CA LEU A 344 -22.11 -37.26 4.20
C LEU A 344 -22.71 -37.93 2.98
N ASP A 345 -22.31 -37.56 1.77
CA ASP A 345 -22.83 -38.11 0.50
C ASP A 345 -21.77 -37.98 -0.60
N ASP A 346 -21.95 -38.72 -1.73
CA ASP A 346 -21.06 -38.56 -2.86
C ASP A 346 -21.35 -37.26 -3.65
N ASP A 347 -20.39 -36.83 -4.46
CA ASP A 347 -20.48 -35.56 -5.21
C ASP A 347 -20.98 -35.78 -6.67
N VAL A 348 -21.32 -36.99 -7.08
CA VAL A 348 -21.53 -37.32 -8.49
C VAL A 348 -22.73 -36.57 -9.08
N ALA A 349 -23.87 -36.57 -8.40
CA ALA A 349 -25.07 -35.88 -8.86
C ALA A 349 -24.90 -34.36 -8.91
N ALA A 350 -24.42 -33.77 -7.84
CA ALA A 350 -24.19 -32.32 -7.72
C ALA A 350 -23.12 -31.84 -8.72
N ARG A 351 -22.05 -32.60 -8.92
CA ARG A 351 -21.01 -32.32 -9.91
C ARG A 351 -21.54 -32.35 -11.33
N SER A 352 -22.38 -33.33 -11.65
CA SER A 352 -23.02 -33.47 -12.98
C SER A 352 -23.90 -32.26 -13.28
N GLU A 353 -24.70 -31.82 -12.30
CA GLU A 353 -25.58 -30.68 -12.46
C GLU A 353 -24.79 -29.38 -12.63
N LEU A 354 -23.76 -29.13 -11.78
CA LEU A 354 -22.91 -27.96 -11.90
C LEU A 354 -22.16 -27.90 -13.24
N ASN A 355 -21.66 -29.01 -13.75
CA ASN A 355 -20.98 -29.05 -15.05
C ASN A 355 -21.90 -28.68 -16.23
N HIS A 356 -23.21 -28.82 -16.09
CA HIS A 356 -24.17 -28.34 -17.09
C HIS A 356 -24.50 -26.86 -16.97
N LEU A 357 -24.41 -26.31 -15.76
CA LEU A 357 -24.77 -24.90 -15.47
C LEU A 357 -23.60 -23.95 -15.61
N LEU A 358 -22.39 -24.40 -15.28
CA LEU A 358 -21.20 -23.55 -15.23
C LEU A 358 -20.56 -23.34 -16.61
N PRO A 359 -19.99 -22.16 -16.86
CA PRO A 359 -19.14 -21.91 -18.04
C PRO A 359 -18.00 -22.93 -18.12
N GLN A 360 -17.63 -23.30 -19.35
CA GLN A 360 -16.54 -24.24 -19.58
C GLN A 360 -15.22 -23.71 -18.97
N GLY A 361 -14.56 -24.54 -18.18
CA GLY A 361 -13.30 -24.17 -17.50
C GLY A 361 -13.47 -23.65 -16.09
N THR A 362 -14.69 -23.45 -15.57
CA THR A 362 -14.92 -23.10 -14.17
C THR A 362 -14.45 -24.23 -13.25
N PRO A 363 -13.53 -23.99 -12.30
CA PRO A 363 -13.08 -25.02 -11.36
C PRO A 363 -14.23 -25.52 -10.47
N VAL A 364 -14.36 -26.85 -10.37
CA VAL A 364 -15.29 -27.53 -9.45
C VAL A 364 -14.49 -28.44 -8.54
N VAL A 365 -14.49 -28.16 -7.23
CA VAL A 365 -13.77 -28.93 -6.21
C VAL A 365 -14.74 -29.54 -5.22
N ALA A 366 -14.56 -30.83 -4.88
CA ALA A 366 -15.33 -31.51 -3.86
C ALA A 366 -14.51 -31.61 -2.58
N ILE A 367 -15.11 -31.21 -1.45
CA ILE A 367 -14.44 -31.12 -0.15
C ILE A 367 -15.36 -31.55 0.99
N SER A 368 -14.76 -31.95 2.11
CA SER A 368 -15.38 -31.84 3.42
C SER A 368 -14.70 -30.69 4.17
N ALA A 369 -15.46 -29.66 4.56
CA ALA A 369 -14.93 -28.56 5.37
C ALA A 369 -14.36 -29.00 6.74
N LYS A 370 -14.46 -30.28 7.08
CA LYS A 370 -13.90 -30.90 8.28
C LYS A 370 -12.56 -31.62 8.00
N SER A 371 -12.19 -31.79 6.73
CA SER A 371 -10.96 -32.46 6.28
C SER A 371 -9.86 -31.44 6.03
N ASP A 372 -8.78 -31.47 6.80
CA ASP A 372 -7.66 -30.55 6.63
C ASP A 372 -6.98 -30.71 5.25
N ALA A 373 -6.92 -31.93 4.70
CA ALA A 373 -6.35 -32.19 3.39
C ALA A 373 -7.17 -31.52 2.27
N ASP A 374 -8.52 -31.55 2.36
CA ASP A 374 -9.39 -30.92 1.38
C ASP A 374 -9.31 -29.39 1.45
N ILE A 375 -9.15 -28.84 2.66
CA ILE A 375 -8.98 -27.41 2.87
C ILE A 375 -7.65 -26.94 2.25
N GLU A 376 -6.55 -27.69 2.41
CA GLU A 376 -5.29 -27.37 1.76
C GLU A 376 -5.39 -27.43 0.23
N ALA A 377 -6.06 -28.44 -0.32
CA ALA A 377 -6.31 -28.51 -1.76
C ALA A 377 -7.14 -27.31 -2.28
N LEU A 378 -8.13 -26.86 -1.51
CA LEU A 378 -8.91 -25.67 -1.83
C LEU A 378 -8.06 -24.38 -1.74
N ARG A 379 -7.21 -24.23 -0.72
CA ARG A 379 -6.27 -23.13 -0.60
C ARG A 379 -5.35 -23.04 -1.82
N ASP A 380 -4.77 -24.16 -2.25
CA ASP A 380 -3.94 -24.23 -3.44
C ASP A 380 -4.71 -23.84 -4.71
N LEU A 381 -5.98 -24.25 -4.82
CA LEU A 381 -6.83 -23.90 -5.94
C LEU A 381 -7.15 -22.41 -5.95
N ILE A 382 -7.48 -21.80 -4.80
CA ILE A 382 -7.71 -20.37 -4.66
C ILE A 382 -6.46 -19.59 -5.11
N VAL A 383 -5.29 -19.99 -4.65
CA VAL A 383 -4.01 -19.37 -5.05
C VAL A 383 -3.77 -19.50 -6.55
N LYS A 384 -3.98 -20.68 -7.15
CA LYS A 384 -3.81 -20.91 -8.59
C LYS A 384 -4.82 -20.13 -9.45
N THR A 385 -6.02 -19.90 -8.93
CA THR A 385 -7.07 -19.16 -9.63
C THR A 385 -6.80 -17.64 -9.60
N THR A 386 -5.97 -17.18 -8.68
CA THR A 386 -5.49 -15.81 -8.71
C THR A 386 -4.54 -15.64 -9.89
N SER A 387 -4.97 -14.91 -10.91
CA SER A 387 -4.10 -14.49 -12.02
C SER A 387 -3.13 -13.38 -11.58
N LEU A 388 -2.63 -13.44 -10.34
CA LEU A 388 -1.53 -12.56 -9.98
C LEU A 388 -0.32 -13.06 -10.78
N PRO A 389 0.27 -12.22 -11.64
CA PRO A 389 1.55 -12.57 -12.21
C PRO A 389 2.48 -12.89 -11.04
N HIS A 390 3.32 -13.92 -11.20
CA HIS A 390 4.48 -14.02 -10.33
C HIS A 390 5.07 -12.62 -10.32
N VAL A 391 5.09 -11.96 -9.16
CA VAL A 391 5.69 -10.64 -9.01
C VAL A 391 7.16 -10.87 -9.37
N ASP A 392 7.44 -10.80 -10.68
CA ASP A 392 8.81 -10.81 -11.17
C ASP A 392 9.50 -9.68 -10.43
N SER A 393 10.64 -9.97 -9.88
CA SER A 393 11.39 -9.07 -8.99
C SER A 393 11.63 -7.68 -9.59
N ASP A 394 11.32 -7.48 -10.85
CA ASP A 394 11.62 -6.28 -11.64
C ASP A 394 10.39 -5.46 -12.07
N ALA A 395 9.16 -5.97 -11.91
CA ALA A 395 7.96 -5.23 -12.31
C ALA A 395 7.66 -4.06 -11.37
N VAL A 396 7.45 -2.87 -11.94
CA VAL A 396 6.94 -1.70 -11.22
C VAL A 396 5.42 -1.80 -11.15
N ILE A 397 4.89 -1.89 -9.93
CA ILE A 397 3.46 -2.06 -9.65
C ILE A 397 2.96 -0.87 -8.84
N VAL A 398 1.85 -0.26 -9.26
CA VAL A 398 1.19 0.85 -8.57
C VAL A 398 0.22 0.30 -7.52
N THR A 399 0.39 0.71 -6.26
CA THR A 399 -0.45 0.25 -5.13
C THR A 399 -1.34 1.33 -4.56
N ASN A 400 -1.08 2.60 -4.88
CA ASN A 400 -1.74 3.76 -4.29
C ASN A 400 -2.79 4.34 -5.24
N ALA A 401 -4.02 4.57 -4.72
CA ALA A 401 -5.12 5.16 -5.49
C ALA A 401 -4.81 6.57 -6.01
N ARG A 402 -4.09 7.40 -5.23
CA ARG A 402 -3.63 8.74 -5.64
C ARG A 402 -2.75 8.65 -6.90
N HIS A 403 -1.78 7.71 -6.90
CA HIS A 403 -0.91 7.49 -8.06
C HIS A 403 -1.70 7.02 -9.27
N TYR A 404 -2.65 6.09 -9.10
CA TYR A 404 -3.53 5.63 -10.16
C TYR A 404 -4.34 6.77 -10.79
N GLN A 405 -4.92 7.65 -9.97
CA GLN A 405 -5.67 8.81 -10.45
C GLN A 405 -4.78 9.78 -11.23
N ALA A 406 -3.59 10.07 -10.72
CA ALA A 406 -2.62 10.94 -11.40
C ALA A 406 -2.17 10.33 -12.74
N LEU A 407 -1.84 9.03 -12.77
CA LEU A 407 -1.49 8.33 -14.02
C LEU A 407 -2.64 8.30 -15.02
N THR A 408 -3.89 8.11 -14.56
CA THR A 408 -5.07 8.14 -15.45
C THR A 408 -5.22 9.51 -16.08
N ARG A 409 -5.12 10.59 -15.32
CA ARG A 409 -5.18 11.97 -15.84
C ARG A 409 -4.00 12.28 -16.77
N ALA A 410 -2.80 11.80 -16.43
CA ALA A 410 -1.63 11.93 -17.31
C ALA A 410 -1.84 11.19 -18.64
N ARG A 411 -2.43 9.98 -18.60
CA ARG A 411 -2.78 9.19 -19.78
C ARG A 411 -3.80 9.91 -20.66
N ASP A 412 -4.83 10.49 -20.07
CA ASP A 412 -5.85 11.22 -20.80
C ASP A 412 -5.27 12.50 -21.45
N ALA A 413 -4.35 13.19 -20.76
CA ALA A 413 -3.68 14.37 -21.30
C ALA A 413 -2.80 14.01 -22.52
N ILE A 414 -1.96 12.97 -22.41
CA ILE A 414 -1.12 12.56 -23.56
C ILE A 414 -1.95 11.97 -24.70
N ALA A 415 -3.11 11.36 -24.43
CA ALA A 415 -4.02 10.90 -25.48
C ALA A 415 -4.57 12.09 -26.28
N ARG A 416 -4.97 13.19 -25.62
CA ARG A 416 -5.39 14.43 -26.31
C ARG A 416 -4.26 15.02 -27.15
N ALA A 417 -3.02 15.00 -26.64
CA ALA A 417 -1.87 15.46 -27.42
C ALA A 417 -1.65 14.60 -28.68
N ILE A 418 -1.83 13.29 -28.62
CA ILE A 418 -1.75 12.38 -29.78
C ILE A 418 -2.85 12.70 -30.79
N ASP A 419 -4.11 12.84 -30.35
CA ASP A 419 -5.24 13.20 -31.21
C ASP A 419 -5.00 14.56 -31.89
N GLY A 420 -4.40 15.51 -31.16
CA GLY A 420 -4.01 16.81 -31.69
C GLY A 420 -2.93 16.70 -32.79
N LEU A 421 -1.89 15.88 -32.55
CA LEU A 421 -0.83 15.60 -33.55
C LEU A 421 -1.41 14.95 -34.81
N ASP A 422 -2.26 13.94 -34.66
CA ASP A 422 -2.89 13.23 -35.79
C ASP A 422 -3.87 14.15 -36.56
N SER A 423 -4.45 15.15 -35.88
CA SER A 423 -5.33 16.18 -36.50
C SER A 423 -4.59 17.40 -37.05
N GLY A 424 -3.26 17.44 -36.90
CA GLY A 424 -2.44 18.56 -37.42
C GLY A 424 -2.59 19.86 -36.64
N LEU A 425 -2.95 19.81 -35.34
CA LEU A 425 -3.01 21.00 -34.49
C LEU A 425 -1.63 21.67 -34.35
N SER A 426 -1.67 22.97 -34.04
CA SER A 426 -0.46 23.75 -33.77
C SER A 426 0.20 23.36 -32.45
N GLY A 427 1.51 23.51 -32.36
CA GLY A 427 2.30 23.17 -31.19
C GLY A 427 1.84 23.83 -29.89
N ASP A 428 1.29 25.07 -29.96
CA ASP A 428 0.79 25.80 -28.77
C ASP A 428 -0.33 25.04 -28.03
N LEU A 429 -1.23 24.41 -28.81
CA LEU A 429 -2.32 23.63 -28.22
C LEU A 429 -1.83 22.30 -27.64
N LEU A 430 -0.81 21.72 -28.26
CA LEU A 430 -0.19 20.48 -27.78
C LEU A 430 0.61 20.71 -26.49
N ASP A 431 1.30 21.84 -26.36
CA ASP A 431 2.09 22.18 -25.18
C ASP A 431 1.25 22.17 -23.88
N GLN A 432 0.00 22.64 -23.96
CA GLN A 432 -0.90 22.62 -22.79
C GLN A 432 -1.16 21.20 -22.29
N ASP A 433 -1.48 20.25 -23.17
CA ASP A 433 -1.74 18.86 -22.80
C ASP A 433 -0.48 18.16 -22.27
N ILE A 434 0.68 18.48 -22.84
CA ILE A 434 1.97 17.94 -22.37
C ILE A 434 2.31 18.47 -20.98
N ARG A 435 2.13 19.77 -20.72
CA ARG A 435 2.31 20.37 -19.40
C ARG A 435 1.36 19.78 -18.36
N GLU A 436 0.12 19.50 -18.75
CA GLU A 436 -0.83 18.81 -17.88
C GLU A 436 -0.34 17.40 -17.54
N CYS A 437 0.15 16.63 -18.51
CA CYS A 437 0.74 15.31 -18.28
C CYS A 437 1.96 15.39 -17.34
N LEU A 438 2.87 16.33 -17.57
CA LEU A 438 4.03 16.59 -16.68
C LEU A 438 3.61 16.96 -15.26
N HIS A 439 2.54 17.74 -15.11
CA HIS A 439 1.97 18.13 -13.82
C HIS A 439 1.54 16.89 -13.02
N TRP A 440 0.73 16.03 -13.62
CA TRP A 440 0.23 14.84 -12.93
C TRP A 440 1.33 13.84 -12.57
N LEU A 441 2.34 13.64 -13.41
CA LEU A 441 3.50 12.81 -13.08
C LEU A 441 4.34 13.45 -11.96
N GLY A 442 4.47 14.79 -11.97
CA GLY A 442 5.19 15.54 -10.92
C GLY A 442 4.50 15.48 -9.56
N GLU A 443 3.16 15.38 -9.53
CA GLU A 443 2.38 15.23 -8.30
C GLU A 443 2.67 13.90 -7.59
N ILE A 444 2.91 12.82 -8.32
CA ILE A 444 3.22 11.51 -7.74
C ILE A 444 4.51 11.56 -6.92
N THR A 445 5.57 12.13 -7.49
CA THR A 445 6.90 12.20 -6.85
C THR A 445 7.05 13.36 -5.87
N GLY A 446 6.07 14.30 -5.86
CA GLY A 446 6.15 15.51 -5.06
C GLY A 446 7.03 16.61 -5.66
N ALA A 447 7.47 16.47 -6.93
CA ALA A 447 8.12 17.56 -7.67
C ALA A 447 7.17 18.75 -7.86
N ILE A 448 5.86 18.46 -7.95
CA ILE A 448 4.76 19.42 -7.91
C ILE A 448 3.83 18.94 -6.80
N THR A 449 3.66 19.72 -5.74
CA THR A 449 2.83 19.33 -4.60
C THR A 449 2.18 20.53 -3.93
N THR A 450 1.13 20.28 -3.16
CA THR A 450 0.41 21.26 -2.35
C THR A 450 0.48 20.87 -0.88
N GLU A 451 0.27 21.83 0.02
CA GLU A 451 0.20 21.55 1.45
C GLU A 451 -0.88 20.53 1.80
N SER A 452 -2.04 20.57 1.13
CA SER A 452 -3.13 19.63 1.35
C SER A 452 -2.74 18.18 0.99
N ILE A 453 -2.02 17.96 -0.10
CA ILE A 453 -1.51 16.64 -0.49
C ILE A 453 -0.53 16.12 0.56
N LEU A 454 0.40 16.97 1.02
CA LEU A 454 1.36 16.58 2.04
C LEU A 454 0.67 16.26 3.38
N GLN A 455 -0.31 17.05 3.78
CA GLN A 455 -1.09 16.80 5.00
C GLN A 455 -1.86 15.47 4.89
N GLU A 456 -2.50 15.20 3.77
CA GLU A 456 -3.22 13.94 3.54
C GLU A 456 -2.26 12.75 3.63
N VAL A 457 -1.16 12.75 2.88
CA VAL A 457 -0.17 11.66 2.86
C VAL A 457 0.37 11.39 4.27
N PHE A 458 0.83 12.42 4.99
CA PHE A 458 1.50 12.24 6.28
C PHE A 458 0.53 12.04 7.46
N SER A 459 -0.75 12.37 7.32
CA SER A 459 -1.76 12.15 8.38
C SER A 459 -1.99 10.67 8.72
N HIS A 460 -1.74 9.79 7.77
CA HIS A 460 -1.90 8.33 7.94
C HIS A 460 -0.70 7.65 8.60
N PHE A 461 0.39 8.38 8.82
CA PHE A 461 1.60 7.82 9.44
C PHE A 461 1.48 7.75 10.95
N CYS A 462 2.16 6.77 11.54
CA CYS A 462 2.33 6.71 12.98
C CYS A 462 3.22 7.86 13.49
N ILE A 463 3.00 8.31 14.74
CA ILE A 463 3.93 9.19 15.44
C ILE A 463 5.26 8.45 15.63
N GLY A 464 6.39 9.12 15.38
CA GLY A 464 7.72 8.52 15.46
C GLY A 464 8.27 7.98 14.13
N LYS A 465 7.51 8.18 13.04
CA LYS A 465 7.87 7.86 11.65
C LYS A 465 8.00 9.12 10.80
#